data_e7ab3e55d95443df9c9fb2ae4746381f
#
_entry.id   e7ab3e55d95443df9c9fb2ae4746381f
#
_cell.length_a   1.000
_cell.length_b   1.000
_cell.length_c   1.000
_cell.angle_alpha   90.00
_cell.angle_beta   90.00
_cell.angle_gamma   90.00
#
_symmetry.space_group_name_H-M   'P 1'
#
loop_
_entity.id
_entity.type
_entity.pdbx_description
1 polymer ?
#
loop_
_entity_poly.entity_id
_entity_poly.type
_entity_poly.pdbx_seq_one_letter_code
_entity_poly.pdbx_strand_id
1 'polypeptide(L)'
;MKPFFALVLAAASTAASAQTPATNPMPDGSRDMYAGLGVVSKPRYEGADSSKVSALPVLQVQWSNGLFISGMSAGMHLSNRPTVEYGPLLSVHPSRDESGSGRIIDGVGVTSAPSMLPLAERLMRDNRLAGMRDIRARPEGGFFFNVYLAPEWRLTSSMLYGSGTDRDGARLELGVQRLALQLAPQHTLAFNAGATIVNADYNRAYFGVSELEAWTSGNPVYRPGGGIKDVRVGARWNWAVSPSWMLVTNVQATRLVGNLHHSPLVERPTNVTVSAAFAYRF
;
A
#
# COMPACT_ATOMS: atom_id res chain seq x y z
N MET A 1 5.05 23.88 -33.07
CA MET A 1 5.04 22.92 -31.93
C MET A 1 4.63 21.51 -32.40
N LYS A 2 5.37 20.91 -33.32
CA LYS A 2 5.02 19.60 -33.90
C LYS A 2 6.17 18.59 -34.12
N PRO A 3 7.37 18.69 -33.50
CA PRO A 3 8.34 17.61 -33.67
C PRO A 3 8.56 16.72 -32.44
N PHE A 4 7.98 17.02 -31.27
CA PHE A 4 8.27 16.26 -30.05
C PHE A 4 7.49 14.93 -29.93
N PHE A 5 6.36 14.78 -30.63
CA PHE A 5 5.56 13.54 -30.58
C PHE A 5 6.08 12.41 -31.48
N ALA A 6 6.86 12.74 -32.52
CA ALA A 6 7.40 11.75 -33.43
C ALA A 6 8.62 10.99 -32.87
N LEU A 7 9.34 11.56 -31.92
CA LEU A 7 10.55 10.94 -31.34
C LEU A 7 10.23 9.86 -30.31
N VAL A 8 9.06 9.92 -29.66
CA VAL A 8 8.65 8.93 -28.66
C VAL A 8 8.15 7.63 -29.31
N LEU A 9 7.61 7.69 -30.52
CA LEU A 9 7.15 6.49 -31.23
C LEU A 9 8.27 5.71 -31.93
N ALA A 10 9.38 6.37 -32.28
CA ALA A 10 10.51 5.71 -32.94
C ALA A 10 11.39 4.91 -31.97
N ALA A 11 11.36 5.21 -30.67
CA ALA A 11 12.12 4.46 -29.66
C ALA A 11 11.43 3.14 -29.23
N ALA A 12 10.18 2.92 -29.64
CA ALA A 12 9.42 1.72 -29.27
C ALA A 12 9.64 0.53 -30.24
N SER A 13 10.35 0.72 -31.35
CA SER A 13 10.45 -0.29 -32.40
C SER A 13 11.71 -1.17 -32.37
N THR A 14 12.63 -0.99 -31.40
CA THR A 14 13.85 -1.80 -31.30
C THR A 14 13.87 -2.81 -30.14
N ALA A 15 12.76 -2.99 -29.43
CA ALA A 15 12.68 -3.91 -28.28
C ALA A 15 12.01 -5.25 -28.61
N ALA A 16 12.18 -5.76 -29.82
CA ALA A 16 11.53 -7.02 -30.26
C ALA A 16 12.36 -8.29 -30.01
N SER A 17 13.27 -8.29 -29.05
CA SER A 17 13.82 -9.52 -28.48
C SER A 17 13.59 -9.54 -26.97
N ALA A 18 12.33 -9.47 -26.57
CA ALA A 18 11.93 -9.68 -25.21
C ALA A 18 12.19 -11.16 -24.84
N GLN A 19 13.26 -11.42 -24.14
CA GLN A 19 13.31 -12.60 -23.29
C GLN A 19 12.06 -12.54 -22.43
N THR A 20 11.25 -13.60 -22.50
CA THR A 20 10.06 -13.73 -21.67
C THR A 20 10.45 -13.48 -20.22
N PRO A 21 9.87 -12.47 -19.54
CA PRO A 21 10.10 -12.33 -18.11
C PRO A 21 9.68 -13.64 -17.46
N ALA A 22 10.48 -14.15 -16.56
CA ALA A 22 10.11 -15.31 -15.79
C ALA A 22 8.85 -14.96 -14.98
N THR A 23 7.71 -15.38 -15.45
CA THR A 23 6.40 -15.15 -14.82
C THR A 23 6.27 -15.86 -13.50
N ASN A 24 6.93 -16.98 -13.39
CA ASN A 24 7.12 -17.70 -12.16
C ASN A 24 8.52 -18.32 -12.23
N PRO A 25 9.50 -17.83 -11.47
CA PRO A 25 10.83 -18.42 -11.45
C PRO A 25 10.85 -19.82 -10.84
N MET A 26 9.69 -20.30 -10.37
CA MET A 26 9.57 -21.57 -9.66
C MET A 26 9.14 -22.67 -10.62
N PRO A 27 9.76 -23.86 -10.57
CA PRO A 27 9.30 -25.03 -11.30
C PRO A 27 7.86 -25.39 -10.95
N ASP A 28 7.13 -25.99 -11.88
CA ASP A 28 5.79 -26.50 -11.63
C ASP A 28 5.75 -27.38 -10.38
N GLY A 29 4.76 -27.11 -9.51
CA GLY A 29 4.60 -27.80 -8.22
C GLY A 29 5.43 -27.21 -7.07
N SER A 30 6.28 -26.23 -7.33
CA SER A 30 7.01 -25.53 -6.27
C SER A 30 6.12 -24.47 -5.59
N ARG A 31 6.43 -24.20 -4.33
CA ARG A 31 5.76 -23.19 -3.52
C ARG A 31 6.81 -22.16 -3.11
N ASP A 32 6.58 -20.92 -3.45
CA ASP A 32 7.44 -19.82 -2.98
C ASP A 32 6.88 -19.29 -1.67
N MET A 33 7.40 -19.81 -0.58
CA MET A 33 6.95 -19.51 0.76
C MET A 33 8.01 -18.75 1.52
N TYR A 34 7.63 -17.55 2.01
CA TYR A 34 8.44 -16.72 2.88
C TYR A 34 7.66 -16.48 4.17
N ALA A 35 8.27 -16.77 5.29
CA ALA A 35 7.76 -16.39 6.60
C ALA A 35 8.84 -15.65 7.38
N GLY A 36 8.48 -14.60 8.09
CA GLY A 36 9.45 -13.80 8.79
C GLY A 36 8.85 -12.78 9.73
N LEU A 37 9.72 -11.95 10.26
CA LEU A 37 9.36 -10.82 11.11
C LEU A 37 9.92 -9.54 10.52
N GLY A 38 9.15 -8.49 10.61
CA GLY A 38 9.54 -7.17 10.15
C GLY A 38 9.20 -6.09 11.15
N VAL A 39 9.83 -4.96 10.97
CA VAL A 39 9.52 -3.72 11.66
C VAL A 39 9.15 -2.66 10.62
N VAL A 40 8.16 -1.85 10.92
CA VAL A 40 7.76 -0.73 10.09
C VAL A 40 7.62 0.53 10.92
N SER A 41 8.24 1.59 10.43
CA SER A 41 8.01 2.96 10.88
C SER A 41 7.15 3.66 9.84
N LYS A 42 5.95 4.04 10.23
CA LYS A 42 4.98 4.71 9.33
C LYS A 42 4.27 5.85 10.08
N PRO A 43 3.66 6.81 9.38
CA PRO A 43 2.81 7.80 10.05
C PRO A 43 1.69 7.11 10.82
N ARG A 44 1.30 7.68 11.96
CA ARG A 44 0.20 7.14 12.80
C ARG A 44 -1.09 6.93 12.00
N TYR A 45 -1.39 7.84 11.10
CA TYR A 45 -2.44 7.75 10.09
C TYR A 45 -1.98 8.54 8.85
N GLU A 46 -2.66 8.38 7.73
CA GLU A 46 -2.32 9.12 6.50
C GLU A 46 -2.47 10.64 6.72
N GLY A 47 -1.37 11.37 6.62
CA GLY A 47 -1.32 12.80 6.87
C GLY A 47 -0.91 13.21 8.29
N ALA A 48 -0.62 12.28 9.19
CA ALA A 48 -0.07 12.60 10.51
C ALA A 48 1.37 13.14 10.40
N ASP A 49 1.75 14.00 11.32
CA ASP A 49 3.13 14.47 11.48
C ASP A 49 3.98 13.51 12.33
N SER A 50 3.33 12.73 13.18
CA SER A 50 3.93 11.76 14.08
C SER A 50 3.99 10.36 13.46
N SER A 51 5.03 9.60 13.80
CA SER A 51 5.26 8.24 13.31
C SER A 51 5.06 7.21 14.40
N LYS A 52 4.72 5.99 13.99
CA LYS A 52 4.58 4.82 14.86
C LYS A 52 5.44 3.69 14.33
N VAL A 53 6.16 3.05 15.23
CA VAL A 53 6.92 1.82 14.95
C VAL A 53 6.08 0.62 15.37
N SER A 54 6.01 -0.38 14.50
CA SER A 54 5.27 -1.62 14.75
C SER A 54 6.07 -2.82 14.26
N ALA A 55 6.01 -3.92 14.99
CA ALA A 55 6.47 -5.21 14.52
C ALA A 55 5.33 -5.89 13.74
N LEU A 56 5.68 -6.57 12.64
CA LEU A 56 4.72 -7.23 11.77
C LEU A 56 5.23 -8.62 11.40
N PRO A 57 4.39 -9.66 11.47
CA PRO A 57 4.68 -10.91 10.80
C PRO A 57 4.69 -10.66 9.27
N VAL A 58 5.63 -11.25 8.59
CA VAL A 58 5.73 -11.23 7.14
C VAL A 58 5.38 -12.62 6.64
N LEU A 59 4.37 -12.69 5.80
CA LEU A 59 3.97 -13.92 5.12
C LEU A 59 3.76 -13.61 3.65
N GLN A 60 4.47 -14.33 2.81
CA GLN A 60 4.27 -14.34 1.37
C GLN A 60 4.28 -15.78 0.90
N VAL A 61 3.21 -16.19 0.26
CA VAL A 61 3.04 -17.54 -0.27
C VAL A 61 2.50 -17.43 -1.67
N GLN A 62 3.12 -18.15 -2.60
CA GLN A 62 2.65 -18.24 -3.96
C GLN A 62 2.64 -19.72 -4.36
N TRP A 63 1.50 -20.20 -4.84
CA TRP A 63 1.33 -21.58 -5.32
C TRP A 63 1.41 -21.65 -6.83
N SER A 64 1.81 -22.80 -7.34
CA SER A 64 1.91 -23.08 -8.78
C SER A 64 0.58 -22.94 -9.54
N ASN A 65 -0.56 -23.07 -8.86
CA ASN A 65 -1.89 -22.86 -9.43
C ASN A 65 -2.29 -21.38 -9.58
N GLY A 66 -1.37 -20.45 -9.30
CA GLY A 66 -1.59 -19.02 -9.40
C GLY A 66 -2.15 -18.34 -8.15
N LEU A 67 -2.58 -19.11 -7.13
CA LEU A 67 -2.98 -18.53 -5.86
C LEU A 67 -1.79 -17.88 -5.15
N PHE A 68 -2.02 -16.72 -4.53
CA PHE A 68 -1.02 -16.08 -3.69
C PHE A 68 -1.63 -15.43 -2.46
N ILE A 69 -0.83 -15.34 -1.42
CA ILE A 69 -1.06 -14.52 -0.23
C ILE A 69 0.17 -13.64 -0.04
N SER A 70 -0.03 -12.36 0.11
CA SER A 70 1.03 -11.38 0.36
C SER A 70 0.57 -10.37 1.40
N GLY A 71 1.10 -10.50 2.61
CA GLY A 71 0.68 -9.66 3.74
C GLY A 71 -0.83 -9.78 4.00
N MET A 72 -1.56 -8.71 3.74
CA MET A 72 -3.02 -8.62 3.95
C MET A 72 -3.84 -8.80 2.70
N SER A 73 -3.22 -9.19 1.62
CA SER A 73 -3.89 -9.41 0.35
C SER A 73 -3.78 -10.86 -0.07
N ALA A 74 -4.82 -11.37 -0.69
CA ALA A 74 -4.86 -12.68 -1.33
C ALA A 74 -5.43 -12.52 -2.73
N GLY A 75 -4.94 -13.29 -3.68
CA GLY A 75 -5.41 -13.21 -5.04
C GLY A 75 -5.06 -14.44 -5.85
N MET A 76 -5.39 -14.41 -7.13
CA MET A 76 -5.09 -15.49 -8.05
C MET A 76 -4.64 -14.93 -9.39
N HIS A 77 -3.51 -15.41 -9.90
CA HIS A 77 -3.09 -15.14 -11.27
C HIS A 77 -3.86 -16.02 -12.24
N LEU A 78 -4.59 -15.38 -13.16
CA LEU A 78 -5.38 -16.07 -14.19
C LEU A 78 -4.69 -16.04 -15.56
N SER A 79 -3.60 -15.29 -15.69
CA SER A 79 -2.91 -15.12 -16.97
C SER A 79 -1.98 -16.30 -17.26
N ASN A 80 -2.00 -16.75 -18.51
CA ASN A 80 -1.05 -17.72 -19.06
C ASN A 80 0.02 -17.04 -19.93
N ARG A 81 0.00 -15.70 -20.01
CA ARG A 81 0.95 -14.93 -20.83
C ARG A 81 2.06 -14.35 -19.93
N PRO A 82 3.33 -14.46 -20.34
CA PRO A 82 4.44 -13.99 -19.52
C PRO A 82 4.50 -12.45 -19.38
N THR A 83 3.87 -11.72 -20.27
CA THR A 83 3.90 -10.24 -20.30
C THR A 83 2.72 -9.59 -19.61
N VAL A 84 1.73 -10.35 -19.19
CA VAL A 84 0.50 -9.82 -18.58
C VAL A 84 0.11 -10.68 -17.39
N GLU A 85 -0.15 -10.06 -16.26
CA GLU A 85 -0.68 -10.70 -15.06
C GLU A 85 -2.02 -10.04 -14.72
N TYR A 86 -3.05 -10.83 -14.49
CA TYR A 86 -4.33 -10.32 -14.03
C TYR A 86 -5.05 -11.37 -13.19
N GLY A 87 -5.96 -10.91 -12.37
CA GLY A 87 -6.80 -11.79 -11.58
C GLY A 87 -7.56 -11.08 -10.47
N PRO A 88 -8.39 -11.83 -9.74
CA PRO A 88 -9.10 -11.32 -8.58
C PRO A 88 -8.14 -11.01 -7.44
N LEU A 89 -8.50 -10.01 -6.64
CA LEU A 89 -7.75 -9.54 -5.49
C LEU A 89 -8.71 -9.31 -4.33
N LEU A 90 -8.36 -9.87 -3.19
CA LEU A 90 -8.97 -9.57 -1.90
C LEU A 90 -7.93 -8.88 -1.02
N SER A 91 -8.33 -7.89 -0.28
CA SER A 91 -7.45 -7.19 0.65
C SER A 91 -8.21 -6.82 1.92
N VAL A 92 -7.50 -6.52 2.99
CA VAL A 92 -8.10 -5.96 4.20
C VAL A 92 -7.61 -4.54 4.38
N HIS A 93 -8.55 -3.59 4.37
CA HIS A 93 -8.22 -2.21 4.72
C HIS A 93 -8.10 -2.10 6.24
N PRO A 94 -7.01 -1.54 6.78
CA PRO A 94 -6.79 -1.44 8.23
C PRO A 94 -7.81 -0.51 8.90
N SER A 95 -8.07 -0.75 10.17
CA SER A 95 -8.86 0.15 11.02
C SER A 95 -8.13 1.48 11.24
N ARG A 96 -8.90 2.50 11.64
CA ARG A 96 -8.38 3.77 12.16
C ARG A 96 -9.21 4.16 13.37
N ASP A 97 -8.55 4.45 14.48
CA ASP A 97 -9.11 4.97 15.71
C ASP A 97 -8.40 6.26 16.14
N GLU A 98 -8.70 6.78 17.31
CA GLU A 98 -8.05 7.97 17.86
C GLU A 98 -6.53 7.80 18.02
N SER A 99 -6.02 6.56 18.12
CA SER A 99 -4.57 6.28 18.21
C SER A 99 -3.86 6.22 16.86
N GLY A 100 -4.62 6.31 15.77
CA GLY A 100 -4.15 6.28 14.39
C GLY A 100 -4.62 5.06 13.61
N SER A 101 -3.98 4.80 12.46
CA SER A 101 -4.27 3.64 11.64
C SER A 101 -3.93 2.35 12.38
N GLY A 102 -4.93 1.49 12.43
CA GLY A 102 -4.99 0.36 13.31
C GLY A 102 -3.95 -0.71 13.06
N ARG A 103 -3.90 -1.57 14.00
CA ARG A 103 -3.14 -2.81 13.99
C ARG A 103 -3.77 -3.72 12.93
N ILE A 104 -2.95 -4.20 12.05
CA ILE A 104 -3.32 -5.17 11.03
C ILE A 104 -3.61 -6.52 11.66
N ILE A 105 -3.00 -6.78 12.82
CA ILE A 105 -3.25 -7.94 13.66
C ILE A 105 -3.26 -7.41 15.09
N ASP A 106 -4.43 -7.20 15.65
CA ASP A 106 -4.59 -7.29 17.08
C ASP A 106 -4.38 -8.77 17.40
N GLY A 107 -3.19 -9.06 17.93
CA GLY A 107 -2.87 -10.41 18.36
C GLY A 107 -3.96 -10.88 19.31
N VAL A 108 -4.43 -12.10 19.11
CA VAL A 108 -5.31 -12.78 20.05
C VAL A 108 -4.71 -12.60 21.45
N GLY A 109 -5.35 -11.79 22.29
CA GLY A 109 -5.00 -11.63 23.71
C GLY A 109 -4.55 -10.25 24.17
N VAL A 110 -4.43 -9.24 23.31
CA VAL A 110 -4.18 -7.86 23.77
C VAL A 110 -5.45 -7.04 23.64
N THR A 111 -6.31 -7.13 24.59
CA THR A 111 -7.37 -6.13 24.81
C THR A 111 -6.68 -4.79 25.03
N SER A 112 -6.86 -3.86 24.10
CA SER A 112 -6.55 -2.45 24.34
C SER A 112 -7.43 -2.05 25.53
N ALA A 113 -6.83 -1.87 26.70
CA ALA A 113 -7.55 -1.24 27.80
C ALA A 113 -8.06 0.11 27.27
N PRO A 114 -9.35 0.43 27.42
CA PRO A 114 -9.85 1.74 27.06
C PRO A 114 -8.96 2.77 27.76
N SER A 115 -8.45 3.74 27.01
CA SER A 115 -7.64 4.80 27.58
C SER A 115 -8.45 5.50 28.64
N MET A 116 -8.16 5.24 29.90
CA MET A 116 -8.80 5.90 31.06
C MET A 116 -8.29 7.32 31.29
N LEU A 117 -7.68 7.95 30.27
CA LEU A 117 -7.24 9.32 30.37
C LEU A 117 -8.48 10.24 30.39
N PRO A 118 -8.50 11.23 31.30
CA PRO A 118 -9.56 12.24 31.34
C PRO A 118 -9.71 12.95 29.99
N LEU A 119 -10.93 13.33 29.64
CA LEU A 119 -11.24 14.02 28.38
C LEU A 119 -10.35 15.25 28.17
N ALA A 120 -10.04 16.00 29.24
CA ALA A 120 -9.15 17.16 29.20
C ALA A 120 -7.72 16.81 28.78
N GLU A 121 -7.23 15.64 29.14
CA GLU A 121 -5.89 15.18 28.77
C GLU A 121 -5.83 14.63 27.35
N ARG A 122 -6.99 14.12 26.82
CA ARG A 122 -7.17 13.78 25.43
C ARG A 122 -7.17 15.01 24.53
N LEU A 123 -7.81 16.09 24.95
CA LEU A 123 -7.89 17.36 24.22
C LEU A 123 -6.55 18.14 24.24
N MET A 124 -5.70 17.91 25.24
CA MET A 124 -4.38 18.52 25.32
C MET A 124 -3.32 17.82 24.49
N ARG A 125 -3.58 16.60 24.00
CA ARG A 125 -2.74 16.00 22.98
C ARG A 125 -3.15 16.58 21.64
N ASP A 126 -2.17 17.05 20.90
CA ASP A 126 -2.32 17.52 19.52
C ASP A 126 -2.68 16.32 18.61
N ASN A 127 -3.91 15.83 18.76
CA ASN A 127 -4.42 14.62 18.13
C ASN A 127 -5.66 14.96 17.30
N ARG A 128 -5.47 15.17 16.01
CA ARG A 128 -6.54 15.51 15.07
C ARG A 128 -7.64 14.44 14.97
N LEU A 129 -7.36 13.22 15.40
CA LEU A 129 -8.35 12.12 15.40
C LEU A 129 -9.16 12.03 16.69
N ALA A 130 -8.83 12.81 17.74
CA ALA A 130 -9.60 12.80 18.98
C ALA A 130 -11.04 13.24 18.71
N GLY A 131 -12.01 12.47 19.17
CA GLY A 131 -13.44 12.70 18.94
C GLY A 131 -13.94 12.41 17.52
N MET A 132 -13.07 11.91 16.63
CA MET A 132 -13.48 11.36 15.34
C MET A 132 -14.00 9.95 15.47
N ARG A 133 -14.89 9.54 14.58
CA ARG A 133 -15.40 8.16 14.55
C ARG A 133 -14.31 7.15 14.19
N ASP A 134 -14.36 6.01 14.86
CA ASP A 134 -13.53 4.87 14.50
C ASP A 134 -13.92 4.28 13.15
N ILE A 135 -12.94 3.96 12.34
CA ILE A 135 -13.09 3.20 11.11
C ILE A 135 -12.67 1.76 11.40
N ARG A 136 -13.58 0.82 11.27
CA ARG A 136 -13.28 -0.60 11.45
C ARG A 136 -12.48 -1.14 10.27
N ALA A 137 -11.63 -2.14 10.53
CA ALA A 137 -11.01 -2.90 9.46
C ALA A 137 -12.09 -3.59 8.61
N ARG A 138 -11.90 -3.59 7.28
CA ARG A 138 -12.88 -4.16 6.36
C ARG A 138 -12.22 -4.91 5.22
N PRO A 139 -12.85 -5.98 4.71
CA PRO A 139 -12.42 -6.60 3.48
C PRO A 139 -12.75 -5.70 2.27
N GLU A 140 -11.88 -5.71 1.30
CA GLU A 140 -12.04 -5.08 -0.01
C GLU A 140 -11.85 -6.15 -1.07
N GLY A 141 -12.72 -6.17 -2.06
CA GLY A 141 -12.63 -7.06 -3.20
C GLY A 141 -12.41 -6.30 -4.49
N GLY A 142 -11.72 -6.93 -5.43
CA GLY A 142 -11.46 -6.31 -6.71
C GLY A 142 -10.59 -7.17 -7.60
N PHE A 143 -9.79 -6.52 -8.41
CA PHE A 143 -8.90 -7.18 -9.36
C PHE A 143 -7.61 -6.39 -9.56
N PHE A 144 -6.59 -7.07 -10.06
CA PHE A 144 -5.34 -6.47 -10.49
C PHE A 144 -5.08 -6.77 -11.97
N PHE A 145 -4.32 -5.88 -12.60
CA PHE A 145 -3.87 -6.02 -13.97
C PHE A 145 -2.48 -5.39 -14.10
N ASN A 146 -1.49 -6.20 -14.43
CA ASN A 146 -0.10 -5.77 -14.58
C ASN A 146 0.39 -6.09 -15.99
N VAL A 147 1.24 -5.23 -16.54
CA VAL A 147 1.85 -5.42 -17.87
C VAL A 147 3.35 -5.24 -17.76
N TYR A 148 4.10 -6.21 -18.27
CA TYR A 148 5.54 -6.12 -18.42
C TYR A 148 5.87 -5.45 -19.76
N LEU A 149 6.38 -4.24 -19.72
CA LEU A 149 6.81 -3.50 -20.91
C LEU A 149 8.19 -4.00 -21.39
N ALA A 150 9.00 -4.45 -20.47
CA ALA A 150 10.32 -5.06 -20.65
C ALA A 150 10.59 -5.97 -19.45
N PRO A 151 11.61 -6.84 -19.49
CA PRO A 151 11.94 -7.72 -18.36
C PRO A 151 12.14 -6.98 -17.03
N GLU A 152 12.59 -5.74 -17.08
CA GLU A 152 12.86 -4.91 -15.90
C GLU A 152 11.73 -3.92 -15.55
N TRP A 153 10.75 -3.72 -16.44
CA TRP A 153 9.73 -2.70 -16.28
C TRP A 153 8.33 -3.29 -16.26
N ARG A 154 7.61 -3.03 -15.20
CA ARG A 154 6.24 -3.46 -15.00
C ARG A 154 5.32 -2.26 -14.71
N LEU A 155 4.24 -2.15 -15.47
CA LEU A 155 3.09 -1.33 -15.09
C LEU A 155 2.20 -2.15 -14.17
N THR A 156 1.73 -1.55 -13.10
CA THR A 156 0.84 -2.18 -12.13
C THR A 156 -0.46 -1.39 -12.03
N SER A 157 -1.57 -2.10 -11.96
CA SER A 157 -2.86 -1.51 -11.62
C SER A 157 -3.65 -2.46 -10.73
N SER A 158 -4.40 -1.90 -9.80
CA SER A 158 -5.37 -2.65 -9.02
C SER A 158 -6.56 -1.77 -8.69
N MET A 159 -7.75 -2.36 -8.75
CA MET A 159 -8.99 -1.71 -8.35
C MET A 159 -9.60 -2.51 -7.22
N LEU A 160 -9.88 -1.85 -6.11
CA LEU A 160 -10.48 -2.44 -4.93
C LEU A 160 -11.72 -1.63 -4.53
N TYR A 161 -12.73 -2.35 -4.09
CA TYR A 161 -13.95 -1.80 -3.54
C TYR A 161 -14.26 -2.47 -2.21
N GLY A 162 -14.49 -1.66 -1.20
CA GLY A 162 -14.91 -2.12 0.12
C GLY A 162 -16.32 -1.70 0.40
N SER A 163 -17.18 -2.63 0.80
CA SER A 163 -18.52 -2.37 1.24
C SER A 163 -18.60 -2.26 2.76
N GLY A 164 -19.45 -1.37 3.24
CA GLY A 164 -19.73 -1.20 4.67
C GLY A 164 -20.83 -0.17 4.86
N THR A 165 -21.65 -0.34 5.87
CA THR A 165 -22.88 0.43 6.07
C THR A 165 -22.70 1.95 6.16
N ASP A 166 -21.47 2.43 6.40
CA ASP A 166 -21.20 3.86 6.58
C ASP A 166 -20.08 4.41 5.72
N ARG A 167 -19.33 3.58 4.96
CA ARG A 167 -18.07 4.03 4.35
C ARG A 167 -17.63 3.19 3.14
N ASP A 168 -18.51 3.09 2.17
CA ASP A 168 -18.18 2.49 0.89
C ASP A 168 -17.10 3.30 0.19
N GLY A 169 -16.12 2.63 -0.38
CA GLY A 169 -15.06 3.32 -1.09
C GLY A 169 -14.44 2.50 -2.19
N ALA A 170 -14.22 3.15 -3.33
CA ALA A 170 -13.48 2.61 -4.45
C ALA A 170 -12.07 3.21 -4.48
N ARG A 171 -11.09 2.35 -4.75
CA ARG A 171 -9.68 2.70 -4.84
C ARG A 171 -9.08 2.08 -6.09
N LEU A 172 -8.49 2.91 -6.94
CA LEU A 172 -7.70 2.51 -8.09
C LEU A 172 -6.25 2.89 -7.84
N GLU A 173 -5.36 1.93 -7.84
CA GLU A 173 -3.93 2.14 -7.75
C GLU A 173 -3.29 1.94 -9.12
N LEU A 174 -2.46 2.88 -9.53
CA LEU A 174 -1.68 2.82 -10.74
C LEU A 174 -0.21 2.99 -10.39
N GLY A 175 0.66 2.24 -11.04
CA GLY A 175 2.08 2.34 -10.74
C GLY A 175 2.96 1.85 -11.87
N VAL A 176 4.22 2.23 -11.77
CA VAL A 176 5.32 1.71 -12.57
C VAL A 176 6.40 1.20 -11.63
N GLN A 177 6.96 0.06 -11.95
CA GLN A 177 8.03 -0.56 -11.19
C GLN A 177 9.21 -0.89 -12.10
N ARG A 178 10.40 -0.54 -11.65
CA ARG A 178 11.64 -1.11 -12.17
C ARG A 178 12.04 -2.26 -11.26
N LEU A 179 12.04 -3.46 -11.82
CA LEU A 179 12.34 -4.68 -11.09
C LEU A 179 13.86 -4.89 -11.00
N ALA A 180 14.29 -5.47 -9.89
CA ALA A 180 15.57 -6.14 -9.65
C ALA A 180 16.82 -5.62 -10.41
N LEU A 181 17.22 -4.38 -10.13
CA LEU A 181 18.55 -3.92 -10.51
C LEU A 181 19.59 -4.64 -9.62
N GLN A 182 20.42 -5.49 -10.20
CA GLN A 182 21.48 -6.17 -9.46
C GLN A 182 22.61 -5.18 -9.16
N LEU A 183 22.83 -4.87 -7.89
CA LEU A 183 23.89 -3.98 -7.43
C LEU A 183 25.20 -4.74 -7.17
N ALA A 184 25.09 -5.95 -6.64
CA ALA A 184 26.18 -6.85 -6.30
C ALA A 184 25.63 -8.29 -6.23
N PRO A 185 26.46 -9.33 -6.16
CA PRO A 185 25.99 -10.67 -5.84
C PRO A 185 25.10 -10.64 -4.62
N GLN A 186 23.91 -11.28 -4.70
CA GLN A 186 22.93 -11.36 -3.62
C GLN A 186 22.20 -10.03 -3.23
N HIS A 187 22.51 -8.90 -3.90
CA HIS A 187 21.88 -7.62 -3.62
C HIS A 187 21.08 -7.12 -4.81
N THR A 188 19.79 -6.92 -4.64
CA THR A 188 18.93 -6.35 -5.68
C THR A 188 18.23 -5.10 -5.16
N LEU A 189 18.04 -4.14 -6.05
CA LEU A 189 17.33 -2.90 -5.80
C LEU A 189 16.17 -2.79 -6.79
N ALA A 190 15.00 -2.44 -6.32
CA ALA A 190 13.83 -2.16 -7.13
C ALA A 190 13.29 -0.77 -6.80
N PHE A 191 12.73 -0.10 -7.81
CA PHE A 191 12.10 1.20 -7.64
C PHE A 191 10.63 1.11 -8.03
N ASN A 192 9.82 1.91 -7.38
CA ASN A 192 8.42 2.07 -7.73
C ASN A 192 8.00 3.54 -7.70
N ALA A 193 7.04 3.88 -8.54
CA ALA A 193 6.31 5.14 -8.48
C ALA A 193 4.85 4.85 -8.80
N GLY A 194 3.93 5.61 -8.23
CA GLY A 194 2.51 5.38 -8.48
C GLY A 194 1.63 6.47 -7.92
N ALA A 195 0.34 6.32 -8.19
CA ALA A 195 -0.72 7.18 -7.71
C ALA A 195 -1.93 6.35 -7.29
N THR A 196 -2.67 6.87 -6.33
CA THR A 196 -3.94 6.30 -5.87
C THR A 196 -5.07 7.25 -6.25
N ILE A 197 -6.08 6.74 -6.93
CA ILE A 197 -7.30 7.47 -7.27
C ILE A 197 -8.43 6.84 -6.46
N VAL A 198 -9.27 7.66 -5.85
CA VAL A 198 -10.37 7.20 -5.00
C VAL A 198 -11.66 7.97 -5.28
N ASN A 199 -12.79 7.37 -4.94
CA ASN A 199 -14.07 8.06 -5.01
C ASN A 199 -14.27 9.02 -3.81
N ALA A 200 -15.33 9.83 -3.88
CA ALA A 200 -15.65 10.80 -2.84
C ALA A 200 -15.96 10.14 -1.49
N ASP A 201 -16.58 8.97 -1.51
CA ASP A 201 -16.97 8.27 -0.29
C ASP A 201 -15.74 7.77 0.49
N TYR A 202 -14.73 7.27 -0.23
CA TYR A 202 -13.43 6.95 0.36
C TYR A 202 -12.81 8.18 1.04
N ASN A 203 -12.70 9.29 0.30
CA ASN A 203 -12.09 10.50 0.83
C ASN A 203 -12.86 11.08 2.02
N ARG A 204 -14.19 11.05 1.98
CA ARG A 204 -15.03 11.49 3.11
C ARG A 204 -14.84 10.60 4.34
N ALA A 205 -14.67 9.29 4.13
CA ALA A 205 -14.45 8.36 5.21
C ALA A 205 -13.12 8.61 5.96
N TYR A 206 -12.05 8.86 5.22
CA TYR A 206 -10.70 8.92 5.81
C TYR A 206 -10.21 10.34 6.07
N PHE A 207 -10.70 11.33 5.35
CA PHE A 207 -10.22 12.72 5.39
C PHE A 207 -11.34 13.74 5.60
N GLY A 208 -12.59 13.30 5.61
CA GLY A 208 -13.74 14.15 5.88
C GLY A 208 -13.97 14.36 7.37
N VAL A 209 -14.71 15.43 7.68
CA VAL A 209 -15.25 15.75 9.01
C VAL A 209 -16.72 16.07 8.82
N SER A 210 -17.61 15.24 9.35
CA SER A 210 -19.04 15.47 9.37
C SER A 210 -19.42 16.51 10.42
N GLU A 211 -20.64 17.01 10.41
CA GLU A 211 -21.13 17.98 11.40
C GLU A 211 -21.07 17.41 12.82
N LEU A 212 -21.42 16.14 13.00
CA LEU A 212 -21.31 15.48 14.29
C LEU A 212 -19.86 15.34 14.75
N GLU A 213 -18.96 14.95 13.85
CA GLU A 213 -17.53 14.85 14.15
C GLU A 213 -16.89 16.22 14.42
N ALA A 214 -17.36 17.27 13.76
CA ALA A 214 -16.92 18.63 14.04
C ALA A 214 -17.27 19.05 15.47
N TRP A 215 -18.47 18.69 15.93
CA TRP A 215 -18.89 18.98 17.29
C TRP A 215 -18.12 18.18 18.35
N THR A 216 -17.80 16.92 18.08
CA THR A 216 -17.09 16.05 19.04
C THR A 216 -15.58 16.23 19.03
N SER A 217 -14.98 16.60 17.90
CA SER A 217 -13.52 16.72 17.74
C SER A 217 -12.99 18.16 17.77
N GLY A 218 -13.89 19.14 17.54
CA GLY A 218 -13.48 20.54 17.35
C GLY A 218 -12.85 20.85 15.99
N ASN A 219 -12.72 19.87 15.10
CA ASN A 219 -12.24 20.09 13.73
C ASN A 219 -13.34 20.74 12.89
N PRO A 220 -13.02 21.64 11.94
CA PRO A 220 -14.01 22.21 11.04
C PRO A 220 -14.62 21.16 10.11
N VAL A 221 -15.90 21.31 9.76
CA VAL A 221 -16.57 20.44 8.78
C VAL A 221 -15.81 20.46 7.47
N TYR A 222 -15.55 19.26 6.93
CA TYR A 222 -14.81 19.10 5.69
C TYR A 222 -15.36 17.95 4.84
N ARG A 223 -15.68 18.22 3.59
CA ARG A 223 -16.27 17.25 2.66
C ARG A 223 -15.46 17.14 1.37
N PRO A 224 -14.37 16.35 1.37
CA PRO A 224 -13.55 16.17 0.17
C PRO A 224 -14.31 15.41 -0.91
N GLY A 225 -14.04 15.78 -2.17
CA GLY A 225 -14.48 15.03 -3.36
C GLY A 225 -13.57 13.83 -3.65
N GLY A 226 -13.92 13.06 -4.71
CA GLY A 226 -13.05 12.04 -5.27
C GLY A 226 -11.92 12.63 -6.12
N GLY A 227 -11.00 11.78 -6.55
CA GLY A 227 -9.88 12.15 -7.41
C GLY A 227 -8.57 11.47 -7.00
N ILE A 228 -7.44 12.05 -7.42
CA ILE A 228 -6.13 11.55 -7.03
C ILE A 228 -5.93 11.85 -5.54
N LYS A 229 -5.80 10.79 -4.75
CA LYS A 229 -5.57 10.85 -3.31
C LYS A 229 -4.10 11.15 -3.00
N ASP A 230 -3.21 10.37 -3.57
CA ASP A 230 -1.77 10.46 -3.32
C ASP A 230 -0.94 10.10 -4.55
N VAL A 231 0.31 10.55 -4.49
CA VAL A 231 1.41 10.07 -5.33
C VAL A 231 2.49 9.51 -4.45
N ARG A 232 3.15 8.43 -4.90
CA ARG A 232 4.18 7.75 -4.13
C ARG A 232 5.39 7.38 -4.98
N VAL A 233 6.54 7.37 -4.32
CA VAL A 233 7.79 6.84 -4.86
C VAL A 233 8.45 5.99 -3.79
N GLY A 234 9.12 4.93 -4.20
CA GLY A 234 9.76 4.03 -3.25
C GLY A 234 10.93 3.28 -3.85
N ALA A 235 11.73 2.74 -2.95
CA ALA A 235 12.85 1.86 -3.26
C ALA A 235 12.81 0.65 -2.32
N ARG A 236 13.05 -0.52 -2.86
CA ARG A 236 13.18 -1.78 -2.13
C ARG A 236 14.54 -2.38 -2.38
N TRP A 237 15.27 -2.62 -1.32
CA TRP A 237 16.52 -3.34 -1.33
C TRP A 237 16.32 -4.74 -0.74
N ASN A 238 16.74 -5.76 -1.48
CA ASN A 238 16.72 -7.14 -1.04
C ASN A 238 18.17 -7.64 -0.97
N TRP A 239 18.46 -8.30 0.13
CA TRP A 239 19.73 -8.98 0.35
C TRP A 239 19.46 -10.46 0.64
N ALA A 240 19.86 -11.34 -0.28
CA ALA A 240 19.86 -12.78 -0.07
C ALA A 240 21.05 -13.17 0.81
N VAL A 241 20.85 -13.15 2.14
CA VAL A 241 21.90 -13.46 3.12
C VAL A 241 22.39 -14.90 2.96
N SER A 242 21.47 -15.81 2.59
CA SER A 242 21.76 -17.19 2.21
C SER A 242 20.68 -17.68 1.23
N PRO A 243 20.77 -18.91 0.69
CA PRO A 243 19.70 -19.45 -0.15
C PRO A 243 18.32 -19.48 0.50
N SER A 244 18.25 -19.56 1.82
CA SER A 244 17.00 -19.62 2.58
C SER A 244 16.67 -18.36 3.39
N TRP A 245 17.58 -17.41 3.50
CA TRP A 245 17.36 -16.22 4.32
C TRP A 245 17.51 -14.94 3.52
N MET A 246 16.53 -14.07 3.66
CA MET A 246 16.48 -12.79 2.96
C MET A 246 16.19 -11.63 3.92
N LEU A 247 16.93 -10.55 3.79
CA LEU A 247 16.63 -9.25 4.37
C LEU A 247 16.00 -8.36 3.29
N VAL A 248 14.83 -7.82 3.58
CA VAL A 248 14.13 -6.89 2.70
C VAL A 248 13.99 -5.56 3.42
N THR A 249 14.45 -4.49 2.81
CA THR A 249 14.25 -3.12 3.31
C THR A 249 13.48 -2.33 2.27
N ASN A 250 12.48 -1.56 2.71
CA ASN A 250 11.70 -0.72 1.82
C ASN A 250 11.59 0.69 2.42
N VAL A 251 11.78 1.69 1.55
CA VAL A 251 11.57 3.10 1.86
C VAL A 251 10.58 3.65 0.85
N GLN A 252 9.52 4.28 1.32
CA GLN A 252 8.49 4.88 0.49
C GLN A 252 8.12 6.26 0.97
N ALA A 253 8.15 7.23 0.10
CA ALA A 253 7.59 8.57 0.31
C ALA A 253 6.22 8.63 -0.37
N THR A 254 5.21 9.11 0.35
CA THR A 254 3.84 9.30 -0.14
C THR A 254 3.42 10.73 0.13
N ARG A 255 2.84 11.38 -0.86
CA ARG A 255 2.32 12.74 -0.76
C ARG A 255 0.84 12.76 -1.09
N LEU A 256 0.03 13.21 -0.13
CA LEU A 256 -1.38 13.53 -0.34
C LEU A 256 -1.49 14.73 -1.28
N VAL A 257 -2.38 14.65 -2.25
CA VAL A 257 -2.57 15.68 -3.28
C VAL A 257 -4.05 16.09 -3.40
N GLY A 258 -4.32 17.04 -4.30
CA GLY A 258 -5.68 17.52 -4.54
C GLY A 258 -6.27 18.18 -3.29
N ASN A 259 -7.54 17.94 -3.04
CA ASN A 259 -8.24 18.57 -1.91
C ASN A 259 -7.80 18.04 -0.54
N LEU A 260 -7.13 16.89 -0.49
CA LEU A 260 -6.83 16.22 0.78
C LEU A 260 -5.80 16.96 1.64
N HIS A 261 -4.88 17.69 1.02
CA HIS A 261 -3.91 18.49 1.79
C HIS A 261 -4.54 19.67 2.56
N HIS A 262 -5.81 20.00 2.27
CA HIS A 262 -6.59 21.00 3.03
C HIS A 262 -7.46 20.37 4.12
N SER A 263 -7.48 19.04 4.25
CA SER A 263 -8.24 18.41 5.31
C SER A 263 -7.71 18.81 6.68
N PRO A 264 -8.59 19.17 7.64
CA PRO A 264 -8.18 19.48 9.01
C PRO A 264 -7.51 18.31 9.72
N LEU A 265 -7.67 17.09 9.20
CA LEU A 265 -7.02 15.89 9.72
C LEU A 265 -5.58 15.71 9.20
N VAL A 266 -5.17 16.48 8.19
CA VAL A 266 -3.82 16.36 7.59
C VAL A 266 -2.89 17.41 8.19
N GLU A 267 -1.95 16.95 8.98
CA GLU A 267 -0.90 17.75 9.62
C GLU A 267 0.32 17.89 8.70
N ARG A 268 0.65 16.79 8.02
CA ARG A 268 1.77 16.71 7.08
C ARG A 268 1.34 15.98 5.80
N PRO A 269 1.25 16.65 4.66
CA PRO A 269 0.81 16.00 3.42
C PRO A 269 1.85 15.02 2.84
N THR A 270 3.12 15.12 3.22
CA THR A 270 4.17 14.19 2.76
C THR A 270 4.65 13.34 3.93
N ASN A 271 4.51 12.04 3.81
CA ASN A 271 4.92 11.06 4.80
C ASN A 271 5.94 10.08 4.23
N VAL A 272 6.81 9.57 5.10
CA VAL A 272 7.79 8.54 4.76
C VAL A 272 7.50 7.29 5.58
N THR A 273 7.46 6.15 4.91
CA THR A 273 7.39 4.83 5.54
C THR A 273 8.70 4.10 5.29
N VAL A 274 9.27 3.54 6.35
CA VAL A 274 10.47 2.70 6.28
C VAL A 274 10.14 1.36 6.91
N SER A 275 10.48 0.27 6.23
CA SER A 275 10.32 -1.07 6.79
C SER A 275 11.54 -1.93 6.53
N ALA A 276 11.79 -2.85 7.44
CA ALA A 276 12.78 -3.89 7.28
C ALA A 276 12.18 -5.22 7.75
N ALA A 277 12.43 -6.28 6.99
CA ALA A 277 11.94 -7.61 7.32
C ALA A 277 13.01 -8.66 7.06
N PHE A 278 13.11 -9.61 7.98
CA PHE A 278 13.97 -10.77 7.85
C PHE A 278 13.08 -12.00 7.67
N ALA A 279 13.21 -12.66 6.54
CA ALA A 279 12.32 -13.72 6.12
C ALA A 279 13.08 -14.99 5.77
N TYR A 280 12.50 -16.12 6.13
CA TYR A 280 12.96 -17.46 5.78
C TYR A 280 12.13 -17.99 4.61
N ARG A 281 12.80 -18.55 3.62
CA ARG A 281 12.23 -19.24 2.47
C ARG A 281 12.26 -20.75 2.74
N PHE A 282 11.13 -21.43 2.58
CA PHE A 282 11.00 -22.88 2.82
C PHE A 282 10.11 -23.57 1.78
#